data_841b2d9e17a4189d96e0b16298a67d9d
#
_entry.id   841b2d9e17a4189d96e0b16298a67d9d
#
_cell.length_a   1.000
_cell.length_b   1.000
_cell.length_c   1.000
_cell.angle_alpha   90.00
_cell.angle_beta   90.00
_cell.angle_gamma   90.00
#
_symmetry.space_group_name_H-M   'P 1'
#
loop_
_entity.id
_entity.type
_entity.pdbx_description
1 polymer ?
#
loop_
_entity_poly.entity_id
_entity_poly.type
_entity_poly.pdbx_seq_one_letter_code
_entity_poly.pdbx_strand_id
1 'polypeptide(L)'
;PKFLYDALGSRLFEAITELPEYYPTRTEAAIFASHGAQMAAHIPAAATLIDLGSGNCHKAASLFATLKPAGYVAVDISVDFLRDALDRLQRQHPGMNMVGLGLDFSAGLVLPKDVMQEAAPPHSPRVLFYAGSSIGNFTPDDALGFLRSVHAACGTAPGSGVLIGVDLVKNTAEL
;
A
#
# COMPACT_ATOMS: atom_id res chain seq x y z
N PRO A 1 15.02 9.35 4.70
CA PRO A 1 14.78 8.53 3.50
C PRO A 1 13.85 9.20 2.49
N LYS A 2 12.81 9.94 2.93
CA LYS A 2 11.79 10.55 2.03
C LYS A 2 12.33 11.43 0.91
N PHE A 3 13.48 12.07 1.13
CA PHE A 3 14.15 12.90 0.11
C PHE A 3 14.81 12.09 -1.03
N LEU A 4 14.83 10.78 -0.91
CA LEU A 4 15.33 9.87 -1.95
C LEU A 4 14.21 9.35 -2.88
N TYR A 5 12.95 9.69 -2.62
CA TYR A 5 11.80 9.25 -3.40
C TYR A 5 11.34 10.31 -4.41
N ASP A 6 12.29 10.99 -5.08
CA ASP A 6 12.01 11.70 -6.31
C ASP A 6 11.83 10.70 -7.48
N ALA A 7 11.57 11.19 -8.69
CA ALA A 7 11.34 10.33 -9.85
C ALA A 7 12.55 9.42 -10.17
N LEU A 8 13.78 9.87 -9.91
CA LEU A 8 14.99 9.09 -10.10
C LEU A 8 15.14 8.05 -8.98
N GLY A 9 14.98 8.47 -7.73
CA GLY A 9 15.07 7.59 -6.56
C GLY A 9 14.05 6.47 -6.60
N SER A 10 12.81 6.73 -7.04
CA SER A 10 11.78 5.72 -7.21
C SER A 10 12.17 4.65 -8.24
N ARG A 11 12.77 5.06 -9.38
CA ARG A 11 13.28 4.13 -10.39
C ARG A 11 14.49 3.33 -9.91
N LEU A 12 15.38 3.96 -9.14
CA LEU A 12 16.54 3.28 -8.55
C LEU A 12 16.08 2.25 -7.51
N PHE A 13 15.09 2.58 -6.70
CA PHE A 13 14.51 1.63 -5.75
C PHE A 13 13.85 0.45 -6.47
N GLU A 14 13.10 0.69 -7.55
CA GLU A 14 12.53 -0.37 -8.39
C GLU A 14 13.65 -1.30 -8.91
N ALA A 15 14.76 -0.76 -9.40
CA ALA A 15 15.90 -1.57 -9.83
C ALA A 15 16.54 -2.35 -8.66
N ILE A 16 16.61 -1.78 -7.46
CA ILE A 16 17.10 -2.49 -6.26
C ILE A 16 16.21 -3.68 -5.91
N THR A 17 14.89 -3.57 -6.09
CA THR A 17 13.97 -4.68 -5.78
C THR A 17 14.15 -5.90 -6.68
N GLU A 18 14.81 -5.75 -7.84
CA GLU A 18 15.14 -6.83 -8.76
C GLU A 18 16.46 -7.55 -8.42
N LEU A 19 17.26 -7.00 -7.50
CA LEU A 19 18.52 -7.61 -7.12
C LEU A 19 18.30 -8.91 -6.31
N PRO A 20 19.11 -9.96 -6.56
CA PRO A 20 19.04 -11.21 -5.79
C PRO A 20 19.23 -11.00 -4.28
N GLU A 21 20.03 -10.03 -3.88
CA GLU A 21 20.34 -9.71 -2.49
C GLU A 21 19.16 -9.03 -1.78
N TYR A 22 18.25 -8.36 -2.54
CA TYR A 22 17.09 -7.69 -1.94
C TYR A 22 15.91 -8.65 -1.78
N TYR A 23 15.99 -9.53 -0.78
CA TYR A 23 15.00 -10.58 -0.52
C TYR A 23 13.59 -10.08 -0.14
N PRO A 24 13.38 -8.90 0.53
CA PRO A 24 12.06 -8.54 1.08
C PRO A 24 10.93 -8.54 0.05
N THR A 25 11.17 -8.02 -1.14
CA THR A 25 10.17 -7.99 -2.22
C THR A 25 9.75 -9.39 -2.65
N ARG A 26 10.70 -10.30 -2.84
CA ARG A 26 10.41 -11.69 -3.26
C ARG A 26 9.72 -12.49 -2.17
N THR A 27 10.17 -12.33 -0.93
CA THR A 27 9.57 -13.01 0.23
C THR A 27 8.13 -12.54 0.44
N GLU A 28 7.88 -11.24 0.37
CA GLU A 28 6.53 -10.70 0.51
C GLU A 28 5.62 -11.17 -0.64
N ALA A 29 6.11 -11.20 -1.88
CA ALA A 29 5.37 -11.75 -3.02
C ALA A 29 5.02 -13.24 -2.82
N ALA A 30 5.96 -14.04 -2.30
CA ALA A 30 5.72 -15.44 -1.96
C ALA A 30 4.67 -15.61 -0.85
N ILE A 31 4.67 -14.73 0.16
CA ILE A 31 3.66 -14.71 1.22
C ILE A 31 2.28 -14.39 0.62
N PHE A 32 2.18 -13.38 -0.23
CA PHE A 32 0.91 -13.04 -0.89
C PHE A 32 0.38 -14.19 -1.76
N ALA A 33 1.26 -14.84 -2.52
CA ALA A 33 0.88 -15.99 -3.33
C ALA A 33 0.39 -17.18 -2.48
N SER A 34 1.05 -17.45 -1.36
CA SER A 34 0.75 -18.62 -0.52
C SER A 34 -0.41 -18.38 0.44
N HIS A 35 -0.58 -17.15 0.94
CA HIS A 35 -1.51 -16.81 2.01
C HIS A 35 -2.59 -15.80 1.62
N GLY A 36 -2.61 -15.34 0.37
CA GLY A 36 -3.58 -14.34 -0.10
C GLY A 36 -5.04 -14.72 0.18
N ALA A 37 -5.40 -15.98 -0.02
CA ALA A 37 -6.75 -16.47 0.29
C ALA A 37 -7.09 -16.39 1.79
N GLN A 38 -6.12 -16.65 2.67
CA GLN A 38 -6.31 -16.49 4.11
C GLN A 38 -6.45 -15.01 4.49
N MET A 39 -5.65 -14.14 3.90
CA MET A 39 -5.78 -12.68 4.09
C MET A 39 -7.16 -12.20 3.65
N ALA A 40 -7.63 -12.64 2.47
CA ALA A 40 -8.94 -12.26 1.95
C ALA A 40 -10.11 -12.71 2.84
N ALA A 41 -9.97 -13.82 3.56
CA ALA A 41 -11.01 -14.28 4.49
C ALA A 41 -11.25 -13.30 5.66
N HIS A 42 -10.31 -12.40 5.95
CA HIS A 42 -10.41 -11.40 7.01
C HIS A 42 -10.70 -9.98 6.47
N ILE A 43 -10.80 -9.82 5.16
CA ILE A 43 -11.04 -8.53 4.51
C ILE A 43 -12.45 -8.56 3.90
N PRO A 44 -13.31 -7.58 4.18
CA PRO A 44 -14.63 -7.53 3.58
C PRO A 44 -14.56 -7.47 2.06
N ALA A 45 -15.43 -8.23 1.41
CA ALA A 45 -15.61 -8.08 -0.03
C ALA A 45 -16.02 -6.64 -0.37
N ALA A 46 -15.56 -6.15 -1.51
CA ALA A 46 -15.82 -4.79 -1.96
C ALA A 46 -15.31 -3.67 -1.01
N ALA A 47 -14.28 -3.95 -0.22
CA ALA A 47 -13.57 -2.90 0.51
C ALA A 47 -12.83 -1.95 -0.46
N THR A 48 -12.64 -0.70 -0.06
CA THR A 48 -11.70 0.20 -0.74
C THR A 48 -10.29 -0.12 -0.27
N LEU A 49 -9.41 -0.49 -1.19
CA LEU A 49 -8.00 -0.73 -0.88
C LEU A 49 -7.22 0.58 -1.00
N ILE A 50 -6.57 1.00 0.08
CA ILE A 50 -5.80 2.25 0.17
C ILE A 50 -4.33 1.87 0.38
N ASP A 51 -3.52 2.03 -0.65
CA ASP A 51 -2.13 1.56 -0.71
C ASP A 51 -1.16 2.70 -0.33
N LEU A 52 -0.55 2.58 0.83
CA LEU A 52 0.34 3.59 1.39
C LEU A 52 1.80 3.32 0.99
N GLY A 53 2.37 4.23 0.20
CA GLY A 53 3.68 4.03 -0.43
C GLY A 53 3.57 3.07 -1.61
N SER A 54 2.58 3.32 -2.47
CA SER A 54 2.19 2.41 -3.55
C SER A 54 3.27 2.16 -4.60
N GLY A 55 4.22 3.08 -4.76
CA GLY A 55 5.29 2.96 -5.74
C GLY A 55 4.75 2.65 -7.15
N ASN A 56 5.14 1.50 -7.72
CA ASN A 56 4.64 1.03 -9.01
C ASN A 56 3.28 0.30 -8.95
N CYS A 57 2.64 0.26 -7.80
CA CYS A 57 1.33 -0.38 -7.52
C CYS A 57 1.30 -1.92 -7.66
N HIS A 58 2.41 -2.58 -8.01
CA HIS A 58 2.43 -4.01 -8.33
C HIS A 58 2.03 -4.89 -7.14
N LYS A 59 2.44 -4.53 -5.91
CA LYS A 59 2.14 -5.33 -4.72
C LYS A 59 0.63 -5.40 -4.45
N ALA A 60 -0.03 -4.25 -4.42
CA ALA A 60 -1.47 -4.19 -4.26
C ALA A 60 -2.20 -4.88 -5.42
N ALA A 61 -1.77 -4.64 -6.66
CA ALA A 61 -2.36 -5.23 -7.85
C ALA A 61 -2.32 -6.76 -7.84
N SER A 62 -1.26 -7.38 -7.31
CA SER A 62 -1.15 -8.83 -7.18
C SER A 62 -2.25 -9.44 -6.31
N LEU A 63 -2.85 -8.64 -5.44
CA LEU A 63 -3.93 -9.06 -4.53
C LEU A 63 -5.34 -8.76 -5.07
N PHE A 64 -5.50 -8.02 -6.17
CA PHE A 64 -6.83 -7.63 -6.66
C PHE A 64 -7.74 -8.80 -6.99
N ALA A 65 -7.21 -9.85 -7.62
CA ALA A 65 -7.99 -11.04 -7.95
C ALA A 65 -8.52 -11.76 -6.70
N THR A 66 -7.77 -11.68 -5.61
CA THR A 66 -8.08 -12.36 -4.35
C THR A 66 -8.96 -11.50 -3.44
N LEU A 67 -8.60 -10.22 -3.25
CA LEU A 67 -9.31 -9.29 -2.37
C LEU A 67 -10.58 -8.71 -3.00
N LYS A 68 -10.63 -8.60 -4.33
CA LYS A 68 -11.76 -8.04 -5.10
C LYS A 68 -12.22 -6.68 -4.56
N PRO A 69 -11.31 -5.69 -4.46
CA PRO A 69 -11.67 -4.39 -3.93
C PRO A 69 -12.71 -3.69 -4.82
N ALA A 70 -13.59 -2.88 -4.22
CA ALA A 70 -14.55 -2.05 -4.96
C ALA A 70 -13.88 -0.84 -5.62
N GLY A 71 -12.76 -0.40 -5.08
CA GLY A 71 -11.96 0.68 -5.61
C GLY A 71 -10.55 0.68 -5.02
N TYR A 72 -9.67 1.42 -5.64
CA TYR A 72 -8.26 1.48 -5.28
C TYR A 72 -7.79 2.93 -5.15
N VAL A 73 -7.16 3.25 -4.03
CA VAL A 73 -6.51 4.54 -3.80
C VAL A 73 -5.02 4.29 -3.62
N ALA A 74 -4.22 4.76 -4.56
CA ALA A 74 -2.77 4.70 -4.47
C ALA A 74 -2.23 5.99 -3.87
N VAL A 75 -1.48 5.89 -2.78
CA VAL A 75 -0.91 7.03 -2.05
C VAL A 75 0.60 6.96 -2.13
N ASP A 76 1.22 7.98 -2.70
CA ASP A 76 2.67 8.07 -2.78
C ASP A 76 3.13 9.53 -2.79
N ILE A 77 4.37 9.79 -2.38
CA ILE A 77 4.98 11.13 -2.43
C ILE A 77 5.47 11.46 -3.86
N SER A 78 5.79 10.45 -4.66
CA SER A 78 6.32 10.60 -6.02
C SER A 78 5.19 10.67 -7.04
N VAL A 79 4.58 11.84 -7.19
CA VAL A 79 3.35 12.06 -7.97
C VAL A 79 3.47 11.63 -9.44
N ASP A 80 4.57 11.98 -10.11
CA ASP A 80 4.75 11.64 -11.53
C ASP A 80 4.93 10.14 -11.73
N PHE A 81 5.68 9.49 -10.85
CA PHE A 81 5.85 8.03 -10.87
C PHE A 81 4.52 7.31 -10.59
N LEU A 82 3.75 7.81 -9.63
CA LEU A 82 2.42 7.30 -9.29
C LEU A 82 1.45 7.41 -10.46
N ARG A 83 1.44 8.55 -11.16
CA ARG A 83 0.57 8.77 -12.34
C ARG A 83 0.85 7.73 -13.42
N ASP A 84 2.13 7.55 -13.78
CA ASP A 84 2.55 6.57 -14.78
C ASP A 84 2.17 5.13 -14.36
N ALA A 85 2.29 4.80 -13.09
CA ALA A 85 1.92 3.49 -12.54
C ALA A 85 0.41 3.25 -12.63
N LEU A 86 -0.40 4.23 -12.22
CA LEU A 86 -1.86 4.15 -12.28
C LEU A 86 -2.39 4.09 -13.71
N ASP A 87 -1.82 4.84 -14.64
CA ASP A 87 -2.21 4.80 -16.04
C ASP A 87 -1.97 3.40 -16.65
N ARG A 88 -0.90 2.72 -16.27
CA ARG A 88 -0.65 1.33 -16.68
C ARG A 88 -1.66 0.37 -16.04
N LEU A 89 -1.89 0.52 -14.75
CA LEU A 89 -2.77 -0.35 -13.98
C LEU A 89 -4.24 -0.21 -14.42
N GLN A 90 -4.69 1.02 -14.69
CA GLN A 90 -6.06 1.30 -15.16
C GLN A 90 -6.35 0.62 -16.50
N ARG A 91 -5.36 0.55 -17.40
CA ARG A 91 -5.52 -0.20 -18.68
C ARG A 91 -5.68 -1.70 -18.47
N GLN A 92 -5.09 -2.25 -17.41
CA GLN A 92 -5.22 -3.68 -17.06
C GLN A 92 -6.54 -3.99 -16.34
N HIS A 93 -7.09 -2.99 -15.63
CA HIS A 93 -8.32 -3.11 -14.84
C HIS A 93 -9.32 -2.00 -15.17
N PRO A 94 -9.86 -1.94 -16.41
CA PRO A 94 -10.68 -0.80 -16.86
C PRO A 94 -12.00 -0.64 -16.09
N GLY A 95 -12.47 -1.67 -15.42
CA GLY A 95 -13.71 -1.64 -14.63
C GLY A 95 -13.53 -1.25 -13.17
N MET A 96 -12.31 -0.98 -12.71
CA MET A 96 -12.04 -0.59 -11.32
C MET A 96 -11.80 0.92 -11.23
N ASN A 97 -12.47 1.58 -10.29
CA ASN A 97 -12.18 2.97 -9.99
C ASN A 97 -10.83 3.07 -9.27
N MET A 98 -9.92 3.85 -9.84
CA MET A 98 -8.58 4.04 -9.29
C MET A 98 -8.28 5.52 -9.15
N VAL A 99 -7.81 5.92 -7.99
CA VAL A 99 -7.46 7.32 -7.68
C VAL A 99 -6.04 7.39 -7.13
N GLY A 100 -5.25 8.33 -7.64
CA GLY A 100 -3.90 8.65 -7.12
C GLY A 100 -3.94 9.83 -6.16
N LEU A 101 -3.29 9.69 -5.03
CA LEU A 101 -3.15 10.75 -4.03
C LEU A 101 -1.66 11.02 -3.76
N GLY A 102 -1.17 12.19 -4.18
CA GLY A 102 0.17 12.68 -3.85
C GLY A 102 0.21 13.16 -2.40
N LEU A 103 0.79 12.38 -1.49
CA LEU A 103 0.81 12.70 -0.06
C LEU A 103 2.05 12.13 0.63
N ASP A 104 2.72 12.98 1.42
CA ASP A 104 3.67 12.55 2.44
C ASP A 104 2.92 12.18 3.72
N PHE A 105 2.49 10.92 3.81
CA PHE A 105 1.75 10.42 4.95
C PHE A 105 2.60 10.22 6.22
N SER A 106 3.94 10.36 6.14
CA SER A 106 4.81 10.32 7.33
C SER A 106 4.56 11.52 8.26
N ALA A 107 4.09 12.64 7.70
CA ALA A 107 3.72 13.84 8.46
C ALA A 107 2.26 13.83 8.96
N GLY A 108 1.46 12.88 8.51
CA GLY A 108 0.05 12.71 8.85
C GLY A 108 -0.74 12.13 7.69
N LEU A 109 -1.68 11.26 7.99
CA LEU A 109 -2.51 10.60 6.99
C LEU A 109 -3.92 11.18 7.02
N VAL A 110 -4.20 12.10 6.10
CA VAL A 110 -5.53 12.66 5.89
C VAL A 110 -6.00 12.29 4.50
N LEU A 111 -7.06 11.51 4.41
CA LEU A 111 -7.67 11.10 3.14
C LEU A 111 -8.77 12.11 2.77
N PRO A 112 -8.63 12.88 1.67
CA PRO A 112 -9.64 13.83 1.22
C PRO A 112 -10.96 13.13 0.91
N LYS A 113 -12.08 13.78 1.26
CA LYS A 113 -13.41 13.18 1.08
C LYS A 113 -13.76 12.95 -0.38
N ASP A 114 -13.40 13.87 -1.25
CA ASP A 114 -13.58 13.80 -2.70
C ASP A 114 -12.84 12.61 -3.31
N VAL A 115 -11.58 12.39 -2.95
CA VAL A 115 -10.78 11.21 -3.34
C VAL A 115 -11.49 9.92 -2.93
N MET A 116 -11.98 9.85 -1.70
CA MET A 116 -12.67 8.67 -1.20
C MET A 116 -14.03 8.42 -1.85
N GLN A 117 -14.74 9.49 -2.24
CA GLN A 117 -16.03 9.40 -2.97
C GLN A 117 -15.84 8.96 -4.42
N GLU A 118 -14.76 9.39 -5.06
CA GLU A 118 -14.40 8.97 -6.41
C GLU A 118 -13.98 7.50 -6.48
N ALA A 119 -13.19 7.06 -5.50
CA ALA A 119 -12.62 5.71 -5.49
C ALA A 119 -13.65 4.61 -5.21
N ALA A 120 -14.67 4.87 -4.37
CA ALA A 120 -15.57 3.82 -3.91
C ALA A 120 -16.96 4.32 -3.47
N PRO A 121 -17.95 3.42 -3.43
CA PRO A 121 -19.27 3.74 -2.87
C PRO A 121 -19.19 4.30 -1.46
N PRO A 122 -20.13 5.19 -1.08
CA PRO A 122 -20.23 5.69 0.28
C PRO A 122 -20.30 4.56 1.31
N HIS A 123 -19.62 4.74 2.43
CA HIS A 123 -19.59 3.78 3.55
C HIS A 123 -18.92 2.43 3.25
N SER A 124 -18.22 2.27 2.11
CA SER A 124 -17.40 1.09 1.87
C SER A 124 -16.37 0.91 3.00
N PRO A 125 -16.15 -0.33 3.47
CA PRO A 125 -15.03 -0.63 4.36
C PRO A 125 -13.71 -0.19 3.73
N ARG A 126 -12.78 0.30 4.54
CA ARG A 126 -11.45 0.74 4.10
C ARG A 126 -10.40 -0.21 4.59
N VAL A 127 -9.60 -0.72 3.70
CA VAL A 127 -8.42 -1.51 4.05
C VAL A 127 -7.18 -0.73 3.64
N LEU A 128 -6.46 -0.22 4.65
CA LEU A 128 -5.19 0.42 4.43
C LEU A 128 -4.12 -0.67 4.25
N PHE A 129 -3.48 -0.66 3.11
CA PHE A 129 -2.43 -1.61 2.75
C PHE A 129 -1.07 -0.93 2.91
N TYR A 130 -0.22 -1.45 3.78
CA TYR A 130 1.09 -0.90 4.05
C TYR A 130 2.14 -2.01 4.05
N ALA A 131 2.69 -2.27 2.88
CA ALA A 131 3.59 -3.37 2.59
C ALA A 131 5.07 -2.96 2.63
N GLY A 132 5.95 -3.91 2.35
CA GLY A 132 7.38 -3.68 2.16
C GLY A 132 8.16 -3.41 3.44
N SER A 133 7.59 -3.71 4.60
CA SER A 133 8.23 -3.43 5.90
C SER A 133 8.62 -1.97 6.13
N SER A 134 7.97 -1.05 5.43
CA SER A 134 8.28 0.39 5.45
C SER A 134 8.14 1.00 6.85
N ILE A 135 7.34 0.38 7.72
CA ILE A 135 7.22 0.79 9.14
C ILE A 135 8.54 0.68 9.89
N GLY A 136 9.44 -0.21 9.48
CA GLY A 136 10.77 -0.35 10.06
C GLY A 136 11.68 0.87 9.86
N ASN A 137 11.30 1.81 9.00
CA ASN A 137 12.01 3.08 8.80
C ASN A 137 11.66 4.16 9.83
N PHE A 138 10.67 3.92 10.67
CA PHE A 138 10.25 4.85 11.71
C PHE A 138 10.93 4.53 13.05
N THR A 139 11.10 5.58 13.88
CA THR A 139 11.33 5.37 15.31
C THR A 139 10.07 4.77 15.95
N PRO A 140 10.16 4.13 17.13
CA PRO A 140 8.98 3.59 17.80
C PRO A 140 7.87 4.63 18.04
N ASP A 141 8.23 5.86 18.39
CA ASP A 141 7.26 6.94 18.62
C ASP A 141 6.61 7.42 17.31
N ASP A 142 7.40 7.54 16.23
CA ASP A 142 6.87 7.89 14.90
C ASP A 142 5.96 6.78 14.37
N ALA A 143 6.34 5.51 14.54
CA ALA A 143 5.51 4.36 14.16
C ALA A 143 4.17 4.36 14.90
N LEU A 144 4.17 4.66 16.20
CA LEU A 144 2.95 4.79 16.99
C LEU A 144 2.07 5.95 16.51
N GLY A 145 2.68 7.11 16.21
CA GLY A 145 1.98 8.26 15.62
C GLY A 145 1.35 7.92 14.28
N PHE A 146 2.10 7.26 13.41
CA PHE A 146 1.63 6.77 12.11
C PHE A 146 0.46 5.79 12.27
N LEU A 147 0.57 4.77 13.11
CA LEU A 147 -0.49 3.79 13.32
C LEU A 147 -1.78 4.42 13.89
N ARG A 148 -1.68 5.46 14.72
CA ARG A 148 -2.84 6.24 15.14
C ARG A 148 -3.52 6.97 13.98
N SER A 149 -2.74 7.53 13.06
CA SER A 149 -3.25 8.18 11.84
C SER A 149 -3.91 7.15 10.90
N VAL A 150 -3.31 5.97 10.76
CA VAL A 150 -3.88 4.83 10.01
C VAL A 150 -5.22 4.41 10.63
N HIS A 151 -5.28 4.23 11.95
CA HIS A 151 -6.52 3.89 12.64
C HIS A 151 -7.63 4.92 12.40
N ALA A 152 -7.31 6.21 12.48
CA ALA A 152 -8.26 7.28 12.19
C ALA A 152 -8.73 7.27 10.71
N ALA A 153 -7.84 6.97 9.76
CA ALA A 153 -8.12 6.91 8.33
C ALA A 153 -8.98 5.69 7.93
N CYS A 154 -8.94 4.60 8.70
CA CYS A 154 -9.82 3.44 8.51
C CYS A 154 -11.31 3.84 8.57
N GLY A 155 -11.63 4.86 9.37
CA GLY A 155 -13.03 5.26 9.60
C GLY A 155 -13.80 4.25 10.44
N THR A 156 -15.14 4.32 10.37
CA THR A 156 -16.04 3.56 11.25
C THR A 156 -16.82 2.45 10.55
N ALA A 157 -16.66 2.26 9.24
CA ALA A 157 -17.36 1.21 8.53
C ALA A 157 -16.92 -0.19 9.04
N PRO A 158 -17.84 -1.09 9.35
CA PRO A 158 -17.52 -2.42 9.85
C PRO A 158 -16.58 -3.17 8.89
N GLY A 159 -15.55 -3.80 9.43
CA GLY A 159 -14.54 -4.53 8.66
C GLY A 159 -13.42 -3.65 8.08
N SER A 160 -13.45 -2.34 8.36
CA SER A 160 -12.29 -1.49 8.04
C SER A 160 -11.09 -1.86 8.91
N GLY A 161 -9.89 -1.76 8.34
CA GLY A 161 -8.67 -2.14 9.06
C GLY A 161 -7.40 -1.90 8.26
N VAL A 162 -6.33 -2.54 8.69
CA VAL A 162 -5.01 -2.45 8.06
C VAL A 162 -4.49 -3.85 7.70
N LEU A 163 -3.91 -3.95 6.52
CA LEU A 163 -3.06 -5.07 6.10
C LEU A 163 -1.62 -4.54 6.01
N ILE A 164 -0.76 -5.01 6.90
CA ILE A 164 0.61 -4.51 7.03
C ILE A 164 1.62 -5.64 6.83
N GLY A 165 2.65 -5.38 6.03
CA GLY A 165 3.82 -6.26 5.88
C GLY A 165 4.96 -5.79 6.79
N VAL A 166 5.48 -6.70 7.61
CA VAL A 166 6.60 -6.43 8.52
C VAL A 166 7.68 -7.47 8.35
N ASP A 167 8.92 -7.01 8.27
CA ASP A 167 10.09 -7.89 8.38
C ASP A 167 10.49 -8.00 9.84
N LEU A 168 10.76 -9.23 10.28
CA LEU A 168 11.10 -9.51 11.67
C LEU A 168 12.61 -9.39 11.90
N VAL A 169 12.99 -9.14 13.15
CA VAL A 169 14.40 -9.17 13.56
C VAL A 169 14.99 -10.55 13.30
N LYS A 170 16.10 -10.59 12.58
CA LYS A 170 16.84 -11.80 12.23
C LYS A 170 18.10 -11.96 13.05
N ASN A 171 18.58 -13.20 13.14
CA ASN A 171 19.90 -13.46 13.63
C ASN A 171 20.92 -12.83 12.67
N THR A 172 21.90 -12.08 13.20
CA THR A 172 22.96 -11.44 12.41
C THR A 172 23.83 -12.43 11.63
N ALA A 173 23.79 -13.71 11.98
CA ALA A 173 24.48 -14.78 11.24
C ALA A 173 23.69 -15.24 9.98
N GLU A 174 22.45 -14.77 9.77
CA GLU A 174 21.59 -15.08 8.62
C GLU A 174 21.56 -13.95 7.59
N LEU A 175 22.20 -12.82 7.89
CA LEU A 175 22.36 -11.63 7.03
C LEU A 175 23.75 -11.64 6.36
#